data_7e1f4bc678efcac40f0f0c522d72cb54
#
_entry.id   7e1f4bc678efcac40f0f0c522d72cb54
#
_cell.length_a   1.000
_cell.length_b   1.000
_cell.length_c   1.000
_cell.angle_alpha   90.00
_cell.angle_beta   90.00
_cell.angle_gamma   90.00
#
_symmetry.space_group_name_H-M   'P 1'
#
loop_
_entity.id
_entity.type
_entity.pdbx_description
1 polymer ?
#
loop_
_entity_poly.entity_id
_entity_poly.type
_entity_poly.pdbx_seq_one_letter_code
_entity_poly.pdbx_strand_id
1 'polypeptide(L)'
;PQRVRRQRQMCIRDRIKTKLKSILDRDGFLRVRNVLNFNKDLKPILNDMEYVMDNLVHKFAPEHMKEKIFKYNFRKKYTYISKLNIYDLDQYFNTRLPRDHVKKDSDYFASQSLWNLINHKKILDVVEKLLGPEILSNPVQNTRIKQPESKLPKHSIHDGLSGRTPWHQDAAVLSSLGQRLTDMVTVWIPFTKTTKKNGCMITVKEINKLGLLNHISGYRGQVEIKDSKLLDNYKPVFLEANVGDIIILHKHSIHCSLPNRSNDFRISADLRYNSCLLYTSDAADELVG
;
A
#
# COMPACT_ATOMS: atom_id res chain seq x y z
N PRO A 1 -17.36 -36.59 -19.56
CA PRO A 1 -17.13 -35.23 -20.00
C PRO A 1 -16.80 -34.23 -18.87
N GLN A 2 -17.47 -34.31 -17.69
CA GLN A 2 -17.23 -33.39 -16.57
C GLN A 2 -15.85 -33.55 -15.92
N ARG A 3 -15.32 -34.77 -15.81
CA ARG A 3 -13.99 -35.06 -15.24
C ARG A 3 -12.85 -34.48 -16.08
N VAL A 4 -12.96 -34.60 -17.41
CA VAL A 4 -11.98 -34.03 -18.37
C VAL A 4 -12.03 -32.49 -18.38
N ARG A 5 -13.23 -31.89 -18.21
CA ARG A 5 -13.40 -30.45 -18.12
C ARG A 5 -12.80 -29.87 -16.86
N ARG A 6 -12.96 -30.55 -15.70
CA ARG A 6 -12.32 -30.18 -14.42
C ARG A 6 -10.79 -30.30 -14.48
N GLN A 7 -10.25 -31.37 -15.07
CA GLN A 7 -8.80 -31.53 -15.23
C GLN A 7 -8.21 -30.44 -16.14
N ARG A 8 -8.86 -30.11 -17.29
CA ARG A 8 -8.40 -29.02 -18.15
C ARG A 8 -8.46 -27.65 -17.45
N GLN A 9 -9.48 -27.37 -16.69
CA GLN A 9 -9.57 -26.13 -15.91
C GLN A 9 -8.51 -26.07 -14.80
N MET A 10 -8.19 -27.19 -14.13
CA MET A 10 -7.13 -27.28 -13.14
C MET A 10 -5.74 -27.04 -13.79
N CYS A 11 -5.43 -27.71 -14.91
CA CYS A 11 -4.18 -27.48 -15.65
C CYS A 11 -4.01 -26.03 -16.15
N ILE A 12 -5.10 -25.35 -16.57
CA ILE A 12 -5.04 -23.94 -16.99
C ILE A 12 -4.80 -23.05 -15.77
N ARG A 13 -5.47 -23.28 -14.65
CA ARG A 13 -5.25 -22.55 -13.39
C ARG A 13 -3.79 -22.69 -12.90
N ASP A 14 -3.25 -23.89 -12.93
CA ASP A 14 -1.89 -24.16 -12.49
C ASP A 14 -0.85 -23.48 -13.39
N ARG A 15 -1.04 -23.49 -14.72
CA ARG A 15 -0.18 -22.75 -15.65
C ARG A 15 -0.19 -21.26 -15.40
N ILE A 16 -1.36 -20.67 -15.14
CA ILE A 16 -1.48 -19.23 -14.83
C ILE A 16 -0.81 -18.93 -13.49
N LYS A 17 -1.00 -19.76 -12.47
CA LYS A 17 -0.34 -19.65 -11.16
C LYS A 17 1.18 -19.64 -11.33
N THR A 18 1.72 -20.64 -12.00
CA THR A 18 3.17 -20.79 -12.24
C THR A 18 3.73 -19.60 -13.00
N LYS A 19 3.01 -19.10 -14.02
CA LYS A 19 3.43 -17.94 -14.81
C LYS A 19 3.45 -16.64 -13.97
N LEU A 20 2.42 -16.36 -13.17
CA LEU A 20 2.37 -15.15 -12.35
C LEU A 20 3.48 -15.17 -11.30
N LYS A 21 3.64 -16.30 -10.58
CA LYS A 21 4.69 -16.44 -9.58
C LYS A 21 6.08 -16.29 -10.20
N SER A 22 6.34 -16.94 -11.32
CA SER A 22 7.66 -16.84 -12.01
C SER A 22 8.00 -15.41 -12.46
N ILE A 23 7.01 -14.62 -12.90
CA ILE A 23 7.24 -13.21 -13.25
C ILE A 23 7.52 -12.39 -11.99
N LEU A 24 6.74 -12.60 -10.90
CA LEU A 24 6.96 -11.89 -9.64
C LEU A 24 8.33 -12.20 -9.06
N ASP A 25 8.74 -13.46 -9.05
CA ASP A 25 10.04 -13.90 -8.54
C ASP A 25 11.20 -13.39 -9.41
N ARG A 26 11.00 -13.30 -10.74
CA ARG A 26 12.01 -12.78 -11.68
C ARG A 26 12.13 -11.26 -11.60
N ASP A 27 11.02 -10.52 -11.79
CA ASP A 27 11.02 -9.07 -11.97
C ASP A 27 10.85 -8.29 -10.65
N GLY A 28 10.37 -8.95 -9.59
CA GLY A 28 10.06 -8.36 -8.30
C GLY A 28 8.69 -7.67 -8.24
N PHE A 29 7.98 -7.54 -9.35
CA PHE A 29 6.65 -6.92 -9.39
C PHE A 29 5.78 -7.47 -10.52
N LEU A 30 4.46 -7.29 -10.34
CA LEU A 30 3.44 -7.58 -11.35
C LEU A 30 2.52 -6.37 -11.50
N ARG A 31 2.03 -6.13 -12.72
CA ARG A 31 0.90 -5.23 -12.96
C ARG A 31 -0.27 -6.04 -13.49
N VAL A 32 -1.39 -6.01 -12.77
CA VAL A 32 -2.64 -6.63 -13.21
C VAL A 32 -3.63 -5.51 -13.53
N ARG A 33 -4.12 -5.49 -14.77
CA ARG A 33 -4.98 -4.41 -15.27
C ARG A 33 -6.46 -4.73 -15.06
N ASN A 34 -7.27 -3.67 -14.87
CA ASN A 34 -8.74 -3.73 -14.84
C ASN A 34 -9.30 -4.75 -13.82
N VAL A 35 -8.68 -4.83 -12.64
CA VAL A 35 -9.12 -5.71 -11.55
C VAL A 35 -10.35 -5.15 -10.86
N LEU A 36 -10.35 -3.84 -10.60
CA LEU A 36 -11.34 -3.13 -9.81
C LEU A 36 -12.17 -2.17 -10.65
N ASN A 37 -13.41 -1.98 -10.26
CA ASN A 37 -14.32 -0.97 -10.83
C ASN A 37 -14.31 0.28 -9.96
N PHE A 38 -14.08 1.45 -10.57
CA PHE A 38 -14.01 2.71 -9.83
C PHE A 38 -15.28 3.00 -9.03
N ASN A 39 -16.45 2.94 -9.68
CA ASN A 39 -17.69 3.33 -9.02
C ASN A 39 -18.12 2.36 -7.92
N LYS A 40 -17.87 1.06 -8.11
CA LYS A 40 -18.29 0.01 -7.19
C LYS A 40 -17.30 -0.21 -6.05
N ASP A 41 -16.00 -0.22 -6.35
CA ASP A 41 -14.99 -0.75 -5.44
C ASP A 41 -14.15 0.36 -4.79
N LEU A 42 -13.94 1.51 -5.46
CA LEU A 42 -13.03 2.57 -4.99
C LEU A 42 -13.75 3.85 -4.57
N LYS A 43 -14.76 4.28 -5.32
CA LYS A 43 -15.52 5.50 -5.01
C LYS A 43 -16.16 5.49 -3.61
N PRO A 44 -16.71 4.36 -3.11
CA PRO A 44 -17.21 4.32 -1.73
C PRO A 44 -16.15 4.65 -0.68
N ILE A 45 -14.91 4.19 -0.87
CA ILE A 45 -13.79 4.52 0.05
C ILE A 45 -13.46 6.02 0.01
N LEU A 46 -13.48 6.62 -1.19
CA LEU A 46 -13.27 8.07 -1.32
C LEU A 46 -14.40 8.88 -0.67
N ASN A 47 -15.64 8.38 -0.69
CA ASN A 47 -16.76 8.99 0.03
C ASN A 47 -16.56 8.87 1.55
N ASP A 48 -16.07 7.73 2.05
CA ASP A 48 -15.75 7.56 3.46
C ASP A 48 -14.63 8.51 3.90
N MET A 49 -13.61 8.72 3.04
CA MET A 49 -12.56 9.72 3.28
C MET A 49 -13.10 11.15 3.28
N GLU A 50 -14.07 11.48 2.41
CA GLU A 50 -14.75 12.79 2.44
C GLU A 50 -15.46 13.00 3.76
N TYR A 51 -16.17 12.00 4.28
CA TYR A 51 -16.84 12.06 5.60
C TYR A 51 -15.81 12.29 6.73
N VAL A 52 -14.69 11.58 6.72
CA VAL A 52 -13.60 11.83 7.69
C VAL A 52 -13.10 13.27 7.58
N MET A 53 -12.91 13.78 6.35
CA MET A 53 -12.47 15.16 6.12
C MET A 53 -13.47 16.18 6.67
N ASP A 54 -14.76 15.95 6.52
CA ASP A 54 -15.81 16.84 7.08
C ASP A 54 -15.76 16.86 8.62
N ASN A 55 -15.55 15.72 9.26
CA ASN A 55 -15.34 15.65 10.71
C ASN A 55 -14.08 16.42 11.14
N LEU A 56 -13.00 16.37 10.36
CA LEU A 56 -11.79 17.14 10.63
C LEU A 56 -12.01 18.65 10.47
N VAL A 57 -12.84 19.07 9.51
CA VAL A 57 -13.24 20.47 9.37
C VAL A 57 -14.04 20.91 10.61
N HIS A 58 -14.98 20.09 11.09
CA HIS A 58 -15.71 20.38 12.34
C HIS A 58 -14.78 20.50 13.55
N LYS A 59 -13.80 19.59 13.65
CA LYS A 59 -12.88 19.51 14.80
C LYS A 59 -11.85 20.63 14.84
N PHE A 60 -11.29 21.02 13.69
CA PHE A 60 -10.08 21.84 13.65
C PHE A 60 -10.24 23.21 12.96
N ALA A 61 -11.26 23.40 12.11
CA ALA A 61 -11.42 24.67 11.44
C ALA A 61 -11.97 25.74 12.41
N PRO A 62 -11.50 27.02 12.32
CA PRO A 62 -12.08 28.11 13.06
C PRO A 62 -13.58 28.27 12.76
N GLU A 63 -14.39 28.57 13.78
CA GLU A 63 -15.86 28.59 13.67
C GLU A 63 -16.34 29.47 12.51
N HIS A 64 -15.82 30.70 12.42
CA HIS A 64 -16.17 31.66 11.37
C HIS A 64 -15.80 31.23 9.95
N MET A 65 -14.97 30.19 9.79
CA MET A 65 -14.53 29.66 8.49
C MET A 65 -15.24 28.37 8.08
N LYS A 66 -15.88 27.67 9.02
CA LYS A 66 -16.46 26.34 8.78
C LYS A 66 -17.41 26.33 7.59
N GLU A 67 -18.40 27.23 7.57
CA GLU A 67 -19.40 27.30 6.49
C GLU A 67 -18.73 27.46 5.10
N LYS A 68 -17.69 28.29 5.01
CA LYS A 68 -16.94 28.48 3.77
C LYS A 68 -16.17 27.21 3.37
N ILE A 69 -15.53 26.55 4.36
CA ILE A 69 -14.71 25.37 4.11
C ILE A 69 -15.56 24.17 3.70
N PHE A 70 -16.76 24.00 4.26
CA PHE A 70 -17.68 22.94 3.86
C PHE A 70 -18.10 23.01 2.39
N LYS A 71 -18.11 24.20 1.78
CA LYS A 71 -18.36 24.39 0.33
C LYS A 71 -17.17 23.97 -0.56
N TYR A 72 -16.02 23.67 0.04
CA TYR A 72 -14.85 23.22 -0.71
C TYR A 72 -14.96 21.73 -1.04
N ASN A 73 -14.34 21.32 -2.14
CA ASN A 73 -14.11 19.90 -2.41
C ASN A 73 -13.03 19.33 -1.48
N PHE A 74 -12.94 18.00 -1.40
CA PHE A 74 -11.97 17.27 -0.57
C PHE A 74 -10.55 17.86 -0.63
N ARG A 75 -10.02 18.11 -1.83
CA ARG A 75 -8.66 18.61 -2.02
C ARG A 75 -8.42 19.99 -1.38
N LYS A 76 -9.40 20.90 -1.50
CA LYS A 76 -9.33 22.22 -0.88
C LYS A 76 -9.47 22.13 0.64
N LYS A 77 -10.40 21.30 1.13
CA LYS A 77 -10.56 21.01 2.58
C LYS A 77 -9.24 20.47 3.13
N TYR A 78 -8.69 19.39 2.53
CA TYR A 78 -7.44 18.77 2.96
C TYR A 78 -6.27 19.77 2.97
N THR A 79 -6.10 20.53 1.88
CA THR A 79 -5.02 21.55 1.79
C THR A 79 -5.19 22.66 2.86
N TYR A 80 -6.42 23.03 3.20
CA TYR A 80 -6.68 24.02 4.26
C TYR A 80 -6.30 23.43 5.63
N ILE A 81 -6.84 22.28 5.95
CA ILE A 81 -6.62 21.61 7.24
C ILE A 81 -5.15 21.27 7.45
N SER A 82 -4.43 20.83 6.40
CA SER A 82 -2.99 20.52 6.49
C SER A 82 -2.12 21.73 6.86
N LYS A 83 -2.56 22.95 6.57
CA LYS A 83 -1.87 24.19 6.95
C LYS A 83 -2.06 24.60 8.42
N LEU A 84 -3.01 23.99 9.11
CA LEU A 84 -3.23 24.23 10.53
C LEU A 84 -2.21 23.54 11.44
N ASN A 85 -1.17 22.89 10.83
CA ASN A 85 -0.11 22.17 11.53
C ASN A 85 -0.63 21.10 12.50
N ILE A 86 -1.70 20.40 12.12
CA ILE A 86 -2.24 19.28 12.89
C ILE A 86 -1.21 18.16 12.85
N TYR A 87 -0.79 17.74 14.05
CA TYR A 87 0.12 16.61 14.17
C TYR A 87 -0.53 15.35 13.60
N ASP A 88 0.16 14.65 12.71
CA ASP A 88 -0.27 13.41 12.09
C ASP A 88 -1.63 13.46 11.36
N LEU A 89 -1.93 14.54 10.64
CA LEU A 89 -3.15 14.63 9.83
C LEU A 89 -3.35 13.39 8.95
N ASP A 90 -2.28 12.85 8.38
CA ASP A 90 -2.32 11.66 7.51
C ASP A 90 -2.82 10.41 8.25
N GLN A 91 -2.65 10.37 9.59
CA GLN A 91 -3.07 9.23 10.40
C GLN A 91 -4.60 9.03 10.38
N TYR A 92 -5.39 10.10 10.29
CA TYR A 92 -6.85 10.03 10.18
C TYR A 92 -7.32 9.30 8.92
N PHE A 93 -6.47 9.20 7.91
CA PHE A 93 -6.73 8.51 6.64
C PHE A 93 -5.94 7.22 6.49
N ASN A 94 -5.12 6.83 7.48
CA ASN A 94 -4.30 5.64 7.42
C ASN A 94 -4.98 4.44 8.06
N THR A 95 -4.88 3.29 7.41
CA THR A 95 -5.52 2.03 7.84
C THR A 95 -4.83 1.34 9.01
N ARG A 96 -3.60 1.71 9.35
CA ARG A 96 -2.86 1.16 10.49
C ARG A 96 -2.83 2.14 11.65
N LEU A 97 -2.60 1.62 12.84
CA LEU A 97 -2.31 2.44 14.02
C LEU A 97 -1.00 3.24 13.83
N PRO A 98 -0.84 4.36 14.56
CA PRO A 98 0.42 5.12 14.59
C PRO A 98 1.62 4.20 14.89
N ARG A 99 2.81 4.57 14.41
CA ARG A 99 4.03 3.82 14.72
C ARG A 99 4.48 4.03 16.15
N ASP A 100 4.37 5.29 16.60
CA ASP A 100 4.83 5.73 17.89
C ASP A 100 3.63 6.26 18.70
N HIS A 101 3.71 6.16 20.03
CA HIS A 101 2.72 6.73 20.93
C HIS A 101 1.28 6.26 20.68
N VAL A 102 1.08 4.96 20.42
CA VAL A 102 -0.25 4.37 20.30
C VAL A 102 -1.01 4.56 21.60
N LYS A 103 -2.17 5.22 21.52
CA LYS A 103 -3.12 5.42 22.62
C LYS A 103 -4.39 4.62 22.37
N LYS A 104 -5.20 4.45 23.43
CA LYS A 104 -6.50 3.76 23.35
C LYS A 104 -7.46 4.42 22.34
N ASP A 105 -7.33 5.73 22.15
CA ASP A 105 -8.13 6.58 21.26
C ASP A 105 -7.35 7.07 20.04
N SER A 106 -6.25 6.36 19.67
CA SER A 106 -5.50 6.70 18.46
C SER A 106 -6.38 6.60 17.22
N ASP A 107 -6.37 7.66 16.43
CA ASP A 107 -7.12 7.72 15.18
C ASP A 107 -6.53 6.76 14.12
N TYR A 108 -7.40 6.12 13.35
CA TYR A 108 -7.06 5.35 12.16
C TYR A 108 -8.28 5.26 11.23
N PHE A 109 -8.03 5.04 9.95
CA PHE A 109 -9.10 4.92 8.97
C PHE A 109 -9.58 3.48 8.87
N ALA A 110 -10.82 3.26 9.26
CA ALA A 110 -11.53 2.00 9.08
C ALA A 110 -12.94 2.27 8.56
N SER A 111 -13.35 1.56 7.51
CA SER A 111 -14.69 1.63 6.95
C SER A 111 -15.10 0.31 6.35
N GLN A 112 -16.42 0.10 6.18
CA GLN A 112 -16.95 -1.08 5.49
C GLN A 112 -16.45 -1.15 4.04
N SER A 113 -16.33 -0.02 3.35
CA SER A 113 -15.84 0.03 1.98
C SER A 113 -14.38 -0.40 1.88
N LEU A 114 -13.56 -0.01 2.83
CA LEU A 114 -12.17 -0.44 2.91
C LEU A 114 -12.05 -1.93 3.26
N TRP A 115 -12.87 -2.41 4.20
CA TRP A 115 -12.96 -3.84 4.52
C TRP A 115 -13.35 -4.68 3.29
N ASN A 116 -14.30 -4.20 2.49
CA ASN A 116 -14.70 -4.83 1.24
C ASN A 116 -13.57 -4.86 0.21
N LEU A 117 -12.71 -3.82 0.18
CA LEU A 117 -11.52 -3.79 -0.68
C LEU A 117 -10.47 -4.80 -0.22
N ILE A 118 -10.19 -4.89 1.07
CA ILE A 118 -9.23 -5.85 1.65
C ILE A 118 -9.66 -7.29 1.33
N ASN A 119 -10.97 -7.56 1.37
CA ASN A 119 -11.55 -8.87 1.09
C ASN A 119 -12.05 -9.02 -0.35
N HIS A 120 -11.63 -8.14 -1.26
CA HIS A 120 -12.16 -8.14 -2.61
C HIS A 120 -11.75 -9.40 -3.38
N LYS A 121 -12.77 -10.17 -3.82
CA LYS A 121 -12.57 -11.49 -4.43
C LYS A 121 -11.51 -11.52 -5.52
N LYS A 122 -11.51 -10.56 -6.45
CA LYS A 122 -10.53 -10.54 -7.55
C LYS A 122 -9.10 -10.25 -7.07
N ILE A 123 -8.92 -9.50 -5.97
CA ILE A 123 -7.62 -9.30 -5.34
C ILE A 123 -7.18 -10.62 -4.73
N LEU A 124 -8.03 -11.24 -3.90
CA LEU A 124 -7.72 -12.51 -3.25
C LEU A 124 -7.48 -13.64 -4.25
N ASP A 125 -8.23 -13.70 -5.36
CA ASP A 125 -7.99 -14.68 -6.44
C ASP A 125 -6.57 -14.54 -7.06
N VAL A 126 -5.99 -13.33 -7.11
CA VAL A 126 -4.61 -13.12 -7.58
C VAL A 126 -3.61 -13.46 -6.48
N VAL A 127 -3.85 -13.02 -5.25
CA VAL A 127 -2.99 -13.29 -4.08
C VAL A 127 -2.90 -14.80 -3.81
N GLU A 128 -4.02 -15.53 -3.87
CA GLU A 128 -4.06 -17.00 -3.73
C GLU A 128 -3.15 -17.71 -4.74
N LYS A 129 -3.09 -17.22 -5.97
CA LYS A 129 -2.19 -17.79 -6.99
C LYS A 129 -0.71 -17.57 -6.69
N LEU A 130 -0.38 -16.59 -5.86
CA LEU A 130 1.00 -16.25 -5.48
C LEU A 130 1.42 -16.90 -4.16
N LEU A 131 0.53 -16.89 -3.16
CA LEU A 131 0.82 -17.29 -1.78
C LEU A 131 0.22 -18.65 -1.40
N GLY A 132 -0.73 -19.17 -2.17
CA GLY A 132 -1.51 -20.37 -1.80
C GLY A 132 -2.87 -20.02 -1.23
N PRO A 133 -3.67 -21.05 -0.86
CA PRO A 133 -5.09 -20.89 -0.52
C PRO A 133 -5.32 -20.25 0.86
N GLU A 134 -4.38 -20.35 1.77
CA GLU A 134 -4.47 -19.77 3.10
C GLU A 134 -3.78 -18.43 3.15
N ILE A 135 -4.58 -17.35 3.21
CA ILE A 135 -4.13 -15.97 3.15
C ILE A 135 -4.44 -15.28 4.46
N LEU A 136 -3.41 -14.70 5.07
CA LEU A 136 -3.53 -13.81 6.21
C LEU A 136 -3.46 -12.36 5.74
N SER A 137 -4.45 -11.54 6.09
CA SER A 137 -4.37 -10.10 5.91
C SER A 137 -3.43 -9.49 6.96
N ASN A 138 -2.31 -8.95 6.52
CA ASN A 138 -1.32 -8.35 7.42
C ASN A 138 -1.87 -7.03 8.01
N PRO A 139 -1.73 -6.77 9.32
CA PRO A 139 -2.22 -5.53 9.93
C PRO A 139 -1.45 -4.28 9.50
N VAL A 140 -0.25 -4.41 8.93
CA VAL A 140 0.53 -3.28 8.43
C VAL A 140 0.08 -2.91 7.03
N GLN A 141 -1.06 -2.23 6.96
CA GLN A 141 -1.64 -1.72 5.72
C GLN A 141 -1.69 -0.20 5.76
N ASN A 142 -1.68 0.45 4.60
CA ASN A 142 -1.73 1.91 4.56
C ASN A 142 -2.69 2.38 3.47
N THR A 143 -3.38 3.47 3.74
CA THR A 143 -3.91 4.38 2.74
C THR A 143 -3.06 5.66 2.75
N ARG A 144 -2.84 6.22 1.58
CA ARG A 144 -1.94 7.37 1.41
C ARG A 144 -2.59 8.44 0.58
N ILE A 145 -2.54 9.68 1.07
CA ILE A 145 -2.99 10.88 0.37
C ILE A 145 -1.76 11.74 0.06
N LYS A 146 -1.27 11.65 -1.16
CA LYS A 146 -0.12 12.44 -1.61
C LYS A 146 -0.60 13.70 -2.31
N GLN A 147 -0.62 14.81 -1.56
CA GLN A 147 -0.92 16.12 -2.13
C GLN A 147 0.27 16.67 -2.95
N PRO A 148 0.07 17.71 -3.78
CA PRO A 148 1.16 18.38 -4.48
C PRO A 148 2.27 18.83 -3.52
N GLU A 149 3.53 18.54 -3.85
CA GLU A 149 4.70 18.88 -3.00
C GLU A 149 4.75 20.39 -2.69
N SER A 150 4.32 21.22 -3.63
CA SER A 150 4.22 22.68 -3.44
C SER A 150 3.19 23.14 -2.38
N LYS A 151 2.30 22.24 -1.97
CA LYS A 151 1.26 22.49 -0.94
C LYS A 151 1.58 21.83 0.38
N LEU A 152 2.63 21.00 0.44
CA LEU A 152 3.05 20.34 1.67
C LEU A 152 3.63 21.36 2.66
N PRO A 153 3.31 21.23 3.95
CA PRO A 153 4.11 21.87 4.99
C PRO A 153 5.58 21.41 4.89
N LYS A 154 6.53 22.32 5.15
CA LYS A 154 7.97 22.01 4.98
C LYS A 154 8.42 20.77 5.75
N HIS A 155 7.87 20.54 6.93
CA HIS A 155 8.17 19.36 7.75
C HIS A 155 7.62 18.04 7.19
N SER A 156 6.66 18.08 6.28
CA SER A 156 6.01 16.88 5.70
C SER A 156 6.61 16.43 4.37
N ILE A 157 7.61 17.13 3.80
CA ILE A 157 8.21 16.78 2.50
C ILE A 157 8.85 15.39 2.53
N HIS A 158 9.43 15.01 3.65
CA HIS A 158 10.07 13.71 3.86
C HIS A 158 9.17 12.68 4.56
N ASP A 159 7.90 13.02 4.79
CA ASP A 159 6.93 12.10 5.35
C ASP A 159 6.48 11.08 4.29
N GLY A 160 6.68 9.79 4.54
CA GLY A 160 6.35 8.72 3.59
C GLY A 160 4.86 8.53 3.35
N LEU A 161 3.99 9.12 4.18
CA LEU A 161 2.54 9.07 3.96
C LEU A 161 2.11 10.15 2.96
N SER A 162 2.53 11.39 3.16
CA SER A 162 2.15 12.55 2.35
C SER A 162 3.23 13.00 1.36
N GLY A 163 4.52 12.84 1.71
CA GLY A 163 5.66 13.25 0.91
C GLY A 163 6.27 12.14 0.07
N ARG A 164 7.60 12.02 0.11
CA ARG A 164 8.37 10.97 -0.57
C ARG A 164 8.49 9.76 0.31
N THR A 165 8.29 8.57 -0.26
CA THR A 165 8.69 7.34 0.43
C THR A 165 10.13 7.01 0.00
N PRO A 166 11.09 6.82 0.93
CA PRO A 166 12.45 6.44 0.60
C PRO A 166 12.53 5.04 0.00
N TRP A 167 13.68 4.67 -0.52
CA TRP A 167 13.93 3.30 -0.99
C TRP A 167 13.85 2.31 0.17
N HIS A 168 13.00 1.32 0.06
CA HIS A 168 12.77 0.31 1.09
C HIS A 168 12.30 -1.01 0.49
N GLN A 169 12.26 -2.04 1.32
CA GLN A 169 11.65 -3.34 1.04
C GLN A 169 10.53 -3.57 2.05
N ASP A 170 9.40 -4.07 1.60
CA ASP A 170 8.25 -4.28 2.49
C ASP A 170 8.51 -5.36 3.56
N ALA A 171 9.37 -6.34 3.28
CA ALA A 171 9.78 -7.33 4.27
C ALA A 171 10.45 -6.73 5.50
N ALA A 172 11.04 -5.53 5.40
CA ALA A 172 11.71 -4.88 6.53
C ALA A 172 10.74 -4.42 7.64
N VAL A 173 9.43 -4.38 7.39
CA VAL A 173 8.42 -4.10 8.42
C VAL A 173 8.01 -5.33 9.24
N LEU A 174 8.42 -6.54 8.81
CA LEU A 174 8.17 -7.79 9.52
C LEU A 174 9.20 -7.98 10.64
N SER A 175 8.81 -8.71 11.69
CA SER A 175 9.77 -9.22 12.67
C SER A 175 10.80 -10.13 12.00
N SER A 176 11.95 -10.36 12.64
CA SER A 176 12.99 -11.25 12.12
C SER A 176 12.47 -12.67 11.88
N LEU A 177 11.58 -13.16 12.74
CA LEU A 177 10.89 -14.44 12.57
C LEU A 177 9.95 -14.40 11.37
N GLY A 178 9.07 -13.39 11.28
CA GLY A 178 8.15 -13.24 10.16
C GLY A 178 8.85 -13.12 8.80
N GLN A 179 10.03 -12.48 8.75
CA GLN A 179 10.82 -12.38 7.51
C GLN A 179 11.27 -13.75 6.99
N ARG A 180 11.58 -14.69 7.89
CA ARG A 180 12.03 -16.04 7.55
C ARG A 180 10.89 -16.99 7.24
N LEU A 181 9.82 -16.94 8.03
CA LEU A 181 8.78 -17.96 8.04
C LEU A 181 7.60 -17.67 7.11
N THR A 182 7.44 -16.46 6.58
CA THR A 182 6.26 -16.15 5.77
C THR A 182 6.60 -15.55 4.41
N ASP A 183 5.90 -16.03 3.39
CA ASP A 183 5.82 -15.32 2.13
C ASP A 183 4.81 -14.18 2.25
N MET A 184 5.14 -13.05 1.63
CA MET A 184 4.30 -11.86 1.64
C MET A 184 4.30 -11.20 0.27
N VAL A 185 3.15 -10.65 -0.09
CA VAL A 185 3.02 -9.73 -1.21
C VAL A 185 2.34 -8.45 -0.77
N THR A 186 2.74 -7.35 -1.38
CA THR A 186 2.04 -6.07 -1.24
C THR A 186 1.24 -5.80 -2.50
N VAL A 187 -0.05 -5.56 -2.33
CA VAL A 187 -0.97 -5.14 -3.40
C VAL A 187 -1.16 -3.65 -3.30
N TRP A 188 -0.53 -2.92 -4.18
CA TRP A 188 -0.68 -1.47 -4.28
C TRP A 188 -1.81 -1.12 -5.24
N ILE A 189 -2.75 -0.26 -4.79
CA ILE A 189 -3.99 0.05 -5.48
C ILE A 189 -4.12 1.56 -5.65
N PRO A 190 -4.07 2.10 -6.88
CA PRO A 190 -4.31 3.51 -7.14
C PRO A 190 -5.81 3.81 -7.12
N PHE A 191 -6.24 4.77 -6.29
CA PHE A 191 -7.60 5.32 -6.30
C PHE A 191 -7.72 6.50 -7.27
N THR A 192 -6.59 7.06 -7.66
CA THR A 192 -6.46 8.10 -8.71
C THR A 192 -5.44 7.63 -9.74
N LYS A 193 -5.58 8.03 -11.01
CA LYS A 193 -4.57 7.73 -12.04
C LYS A 193 -3.19 8.17 -11.57
N THR A 194 -2.21 7.27 -11.66
CA THR A 194 -0.86 7.51 -11.16
C THR A 194 0.13 7.58 -12.29
N THR A 195 0.94 8.64 -12.29
CA THR A 195 1.94 8.97 -13.30
C THR A 195 3.24 9.39 -12.63
N LYS A 196 4.32 9.52 -13.40
CA LYS A 196 5.59 10.10 -12.92
C LYS A 196 5.38 11.48 -12.29
N LYS A 197 4.51 12.31 -12.91
CA LYS A 197 4.28 13.69 -12.48
C LYS A 197 3.61 13.75 -11.11
N ASN A 198 2.67 12.85 -10.79
CA ASN A 198 1.94 12.87 -9.51
C ASN A 198 2.44 11.87 -8.47
N GLY A 199 3.66 11.34 -8.65
CA GLY A 199 4.33 10.57 -7.62
C GLY A 199 4.08 9.08 -7.69
N CYS A 200 4.22 8.45 -8.86
CA CYS A 200 4.17 7.00 -8.99
C CYS A 200 5.30 6.32 -8.20
N MET A 201 5.14 5.05 -7.93
CA MET A 201 6.23 4.25 -7.40
C MET A 201 7.29 4.01 -8.47
N ILE A 202 8.52 3.80 -8.00
CA ILE A 202 9.66 3.34 -8.79
C ILE A 202 10.17 2.05 -8.15
N THR A 203 10.58 1.12 -8.97
CA THR A 203 11.30 -0.10 -8.57
C THR A 203 12.44 -0.36 -9.54
N VAL A 204 13.23 -1.38 -9.26
CA VAL A 204 14.23 -1.91 -10.18
C VAL A 204 13.98 -3.41 -10.36
N LYS A 205 14.18 -3.91 -11.57
CA LYS A 205 13.98 -5.33 -11.86
C LYS A 205 15.07 -6.20 -11.24
N GLU A 206 14.68 -7.43 -10.90
CA GLU A 206 15.58 -8.52 -10.46
C GLU A 206 16.34 -8.28 -9.14
N ILE A 207 16.19 -7.09 -8.56
CA ILE A 207 16.88 -6.71 -7.31
C ILE A 207 16.36 -7.48 -6.08
N ASN A 208 15.13 -8.00 -6.17
CA ASN A 208 14.56 -8.87 -5.15
C ASN A 208 15.36 -10.15 -4.92
N LYS A 209 16.18 -10.56 -5.89
CA LYS A 209 17.09 -11.72 -5.78
C LYS A 209 18.22 -11.50 -4.77
N LEU A 210 18.52 -10.26 -4.41
CA LEU A 210 19.49 -9.94 -3.35
C LEU A 210 18.96 -10.25 -1.94
N GLY A 211 17.70 -10.66 -1.81
CA GLY A 211 17.06 -10.89 -0.53
C GLY A 211 16.78 -9.58 0.22
N LEU A 212 16.70 -9.67 1.55
CA LEU A 212 16.48 -8.52 2.42
C LEU A 212 17.80 -7.80 2.69
N LEU A 213 17.85 -6.53 2.34
CA LEU A 213 18.99 -5.65 2.59
C LEU A 213 18.93 -5.04 3.99
N ASN A 214 20.04 -4.44 4.42
CA ASN A 214 20.10 -3.71 5.68
C ASN A 214 19.27 -2.42 5.59
N HIS A 215 18.42 -2.21 6.57
CA HIS A 215 17.60 -1.02 6.72
C HIS A 215 17.96 -0.23 7.97
N ILE A 216 17.69 1.07 7.91
CA ILE A 216 17.80 2.00 9.03
C ILE A 216 16.42 2.62 9.28
N SER A 217 16.23 3.15 10.49
CA SER A 217 15.08 3.99 10.80
C SER A 217 15.34 5.38 10.26
N GLY A 218 14.59 5.78 9.24
CA GLY A 218 14.61 7.12 8.68
C GLY A 218 13.67 8.10 9.40
N TYR A 219 13.32 9.18 8.73
CA TYR A 219 12.45 10.22 9.27
C TYR A 219 11.11 9.63 9.77
N ARG A 220 10.73 9.96 11.01
CA ARG A 220 9.51 9.47 11.68
C ARG A 220 9.36 7.93 11.65
N GLY A 221 10.45 7.22 11.88
CA GLY A 221 10.44 5.76 11.95
C GLY A 221 10.16 5.05 10.62
N GLN A 222 10.32 5.73 9.49
CA GLN A 222 10.25 5.07 8.18
C GLN A 222 11.42 4.11 8.01
N VAL A 223 11.13 2.97 7.41
CA VAL A 223 12.17 2.01 7.06
C VAL A 223 12.82 2.44 5.76
N GLU A 224 14.16 2.55 5.75
CA GLU A 224 14.95 3.00 4.61
C GLU A 224 16.16 2.10 4.42
N ILE A 225 16.52 1.79 3.18
CA ILE A 225 17.75 1.03 2.85
C ILE A 225 18.96 1.87 3.24
N LYS A 226 19.85 1.27 4.06
CA LYS A 226 21.04 1.93 4.60
C LYS A 226 21.98 2.44 3.49
N ASP A 227 22.18 1.65 2.46
CA ASP A 227 23.03 2.00 1.31
C ASP A 227 22.24 1.92 0.01
N SER A 228 21.62 3.04 -0.35
CA SER A 228 20.86 3.15 -1.59
C SER A 228 21.72 3.41 -2.83
N LYS A 229 23.02 3.70 -2.68
CA LYS A 229 23.93 3.93 -3.81
C LYS A 229 24.09 2.69 -4.72
N LEU A 230 23.87 1.50 -4.14
CA LEU A 230 23.84 0.26 -4.93
C LEU A 230 22.80 0.33 -6.09
N LEU A 231 21.78 1.16 -5.96
CA LEU A 231 20.70 1.31 -6.94
C LEU A 231 21.11 2.15 -8.16
N ASP A 232 22.18 2.94 -8.05
CA ASP A 232 22.66 3.81 -9.13
C ASP A 232 23.05 3.00 -10.40
N ASN A 233 23.39 1.73 -10.21
CA ASN A 233 23.74 0.81 -11.30
C ASN A 233 22.52 0.15 -11.97
N TYR A 234 21.31 0.40 -11.48
CA TYR A 234 20.11 -0.26 -11.99
C TYR A 234 19.19 0.71 -12.73
N LYS A 235 18.60 0.23 -13.82
CA LYS A 235 17.62 1.02 -14.56
C LYS A 235 16.28 1.10 -13.81
N PRO A 236 15.80 2.29 -13.45
CA PRO A 236 14.54 2.44 -12.74
C PRO A 236 13.34 2.09 -13.63
N VAL A 237 12.35 1.40 -13.04
CA VAL A 237 11.06 1.10 -13.64
C VAL A 237 9.98 1.92 -12.95
N PHE A 238 9.30 2.77 -13.72
CA PHE A 238 8.21 3.60 -13.22
C PHE A 238 6.90 2.82 -13.24
N LEU A 239 6.29 2.68 -12.08
CA LEU A 239 5.05 1.93 -11.90
C LEU A 239 3.84 2.87 -12.04
N GLU A 240 3.67 3.42 -13.24
CA GLU A 240 2.45 4.17 -13.58
C GLU A 240 1.26 3.23 -13.70
N ALA A 241 0.07 3.64 -13.24
CA ALA A 241 -1.12 2.79 -13.23
C ALA A 241 -2.40 3.62 -13.41
N ASN A 242 -3.39 3.02 -14.06
CA ASN A 242 -4.74 3.57 -14.14
C ASN A 242 -5.56 3.14 -12.93
N VAL A 243 -6.64 3.85 -12.68
CA VAL A 243 -7.64 3.45 -11.69
C VAL A 243 -8.22 2.10 -12.08
N GLY A 244 -8.31 1.19 -11.12
CA GLY A 244 -8.76 -0.18 -11.34
C GLY A 244 -7.64 -1.19 -11.63
N ASP A 245 -6.43 -0.73 -11.96
CA ASP A 245 -5.24 -1.59 -11.98
C ASP A 245 -4.78 -1.90 -10.55
N ILE A 246 -4.02 -2.99 -10.38
CA ILE A 246 -3.26 -3.26 -9.15
C ILE A 246 -1.80 -3.55 -9.52
N ILE A 247 -0.90 -3.14 -8.63
CA ILE A 247 0.53 -3.49 -8.71
C ILE A 247 0.85 -4.38 -7.53
N ILE A 248 1.44 -5.53 -7.80
CA ILE A 248 1.85 -6.48 -6.76
C ILE A 248 3.38 -6.41 -6.65
N LEU A 249 3.87 -6.23 -5.44
CA LEU A 249 5.29 -6.21 -5.12
C LEU A 249 5.67 -7.49 -4.37
N HIS A 250 6.79 -8.09 -4.76
CA HIS A 250 7.44 -9.13 -4.00
C HIS A 250 7.98 -8.56 -2.68
N LYS A 251 8.00 -9.35 -1.59
CA LYS A 251 8.45 -8.88 -0.26
C LYS A 251 9.84 -8.23 -0.25
N HIS A 252 10.73 -8.67 -1.14
CA HIS A 252 12.08 -8.13 -1.28
C HIS A 252 12.24 -7.11 -2.42
N SER A 253 11.16 -6.70 -3.09
CA SER A 253 11.25 -5.65 -4.10
C SER A 253 11.66 -4.34 -3.48
N ILE A 254 12.76 -3.79 -3.97
CA ILE A 254 13.20 -2.46 -3.57
C ILE A 254 12.39 -1.43 -4.33
N HIS A 255 11.72 -0.56 -3.61
CA HIS A 255 10.89 0.46 -4.23
C HIS A 255 10.85 1.74 -3.41
N CYS A 256 10.49 2.82 -4.06
CA CYS A 256 10.25 4.13 -3.47
C CYS A 256 9.09 4.82 -4.17
N SER A 257 8.72 6.02 -3.76
CA SER A 257 7.74 6.81 -4.50
C SER A 257 8.24 8.22 -4.79
N LEU A 258 7.97 8.69 -6.00
CA LEU A 258 8.29 10.06 -6.42
C LEU A 258 7.48 11.10 -5.63
N PRO A 259 7.99 12.34 -5.54
CA PRO A 259 7.20 13.47 -5.10
C PRO A 259 6.04 13.74 -6.06
N ASN A 260 4.96 14.29 -5.55
CA ASN A 260 3.85 14.75 -6.39
C ASN A 260 4.12 16.18 -6.88
N ARG A 261 4.55 16.31 -8.11
CA ARG A 261 4.79 17.60 -8.79
C ARG A 261 3.65 18.04 -9.70
N SER A 262 2.48 17.41 -9.55
CA SER A 262 1.26 17.80 -10.24
C SER A 262 0.45 18.81 -9.42
N ASN A 263 -0.68 19.25 -9.97
CA ASN A 263 -1.65 20.08 -9.24
C ASN A 263 -2.74 19.24 -8.55
N ASP A 264 -2.68 17.91 -8.67
CA ASP A 264 -3.70 16.97 -8.22
C ASP A 264 -3.21 16.06 -7.11
N PHE A 265 -4.16 15.53 -6.32
CA PHE A 265 -3.86 14.54 -5.29
C PHE A 265 -3.69 13.15 -5.89
N ARG A 266 -2.75 12.37 -5.36
CA ARG A 266 -2.62 10.96 -5.65
C ARG A 266 -3.03 10.17 -4.40
N ILE A 267 -4.08 9.37 -4.51
CA ILE A 267 -4.61 8.55 -3.42
C ILE A 267 -4.41 7.09 -3.78
N SER A 268 -3.95 6.28 -2.82
CA SER A 268 -3.68 4.86 -3.01
C SER A 268 -3.81 4.08 -1.70
N ALA A 269 -3.92 2.76 -1.80
CA ALA A 269 -3.78 1.83 -0.69
C ALA A 269 -2.61 0.87 -0.92
N ASP A 270 -1.94 0.48 0.15
CA ASP A 270 -0.94 -0.60 0.20
C ASP A 270 -1.51 -1.70 1.10
N LEU A 271 -2.02 -2.77 0.50
CA LEU A 271 -2.56 -3.92 1.21
C LEU A 271 -1.52 -5.05 1.23
N ARG A 272 -1.23 -5.62 2.39
CA ARG A 272 -0.27 -6.70 2.54
C ARG A 272 -0.97 -8.00 2.90
N TYR A 273 -0.54 -9.07 2.26
CA TYR A 273 -1.04 -10.42 2.49
C TYR A 273 0.12 -11.37 2.69
N ASN A 274 -0.02 -12.26 3.66
CA ASN A 274 0.95 -13.29 3.99
C ASN A 274 0.36 -14.69 3.72
N SER A 275 1.24 -15.65 3.42
CA SER A 275 0.85 -17.05 3.47
C SER A 275 0.68 -17.51 4.94
N CYS A 276 -0.34 -18.32 5.21
CA CYS A 276 -0.59 -18.85 6.55
C CYS A 276 0.06 -20.22 6.79
N LEU A 277 0.42 -20.93 5.71
CA LEU A 277 0.86 -22.33 5.75
C LEU A 277 2.16 -22.60 6.55
N LEU A 278 2.99 -21.57 6.76
CA LEU A 278 4.25 -21.74 7.51
C LEU A 278 4.09 -21.63 9.03
N TYR A 279 2.94 -21.15 9.53
CA TYR A 279 2.67 -21.08 10.97
C TYR A 279 2.16 -22.39 11.54
N THR A 280 1.64 -23.31 10.72
CA THR A 280 1.01 -24.56 11.18
C THR A 280 1.97 -25.75 11.22
N SER A 281 3.05 -25.75 10.42
CA SER A 281 4.03 -26.83 10.43
C SER A 281 5.04 -26.71 11.59
N ASP A 282 5.52 -25.49 11.87
CA ASP A 282 6.57 -25.31 12.89
C ASP A 282 6.02 -25.23 14.32
N ALA A 283 4.77 -24.77 14.49
CA ALA A 283 4.13 -24.78 15.82
C ALA A 283 3.75 -26.19 16.31
N ALA A 284 3.62 -27.15 15.42
CA ALA A 284 3.35 -28.55 15.78
C ALA A 284 4.63 -29.28 16.20
N ASP A 285 5.78 -28.91 15.64
CA ASP A 285 7.07 -29.57 15.94
C ASP A 285 7.73 -29.03 17.23
N GLU A 286 7.45 -27.78 17.63
CA GLU A 286 7.95 -27.21 18.91
C GLU A 286 7.17 -27.69 20.14
N LEU A 287 5.99 -28.30 19.98
CA LEU A 287 5.20 -28.82 21.09
C LEU A 287 5.47 -30.31 21.39
N VAL A 288 6.36 -30.97 20.65
CA VAL A 288 6.68 -32.41 20.79
C VAL A 288 8.16 -32.62 21.19
N GLY A 289 8.88 -31.58 21.56
CA GLY A 289 10.26 -31.61 22.05
C GLY A 289 10.36 -31.50 23.57
#